data_6ec08f324e3971c07e90535f3b515493
#
_entry.id   6ec08f324e3971c07e90535f3b515493
#
_cell.length_a   1.000
_cell.length_b   1.000
_cell.length_c   1.000
_cell.angle_alpha   90.00
_cell.angle_beta   90.00
_cell.angle_gamma   90.00
#
_symmetry.space_group_name_H-M   'P 1'
#
loop_
_entity.id
_entity.type
_entity.pdbx_description
1 polymer ?
#
loop_
_entity_poly.entity_id
_entity_poly.type
_entity_poly.pdbx_seq_one_letter_code
_entity_poly.pdbx_strand_id
1 'polypeptide(L)'
;MNERFLGEVVLPGVAQSVAVARHCVGEMLTVAGHRDAENARLIVSELVTDALIHTASGLYGGVVTVEVVAVDAEIVRVEVTDDGEVTVPRSRVSGDDDCQGRSLWLVEQISFKWGVRLLGAGQRAVWAETFTGQAVPVCAGEGVMAGVGRREPEVKR
;
A
#
# COMPACT_ATOMS: atom_id res chain seq x y z
N MET A 1 5.06 19.99 6.35
CA MET A 1 5.41 19.27 5.13
C MET A 1 4.13 18.86 4.44
N ASN A 2 4.04 19.14 3.17
CA ASN A 2 2.81 18.88 2.43
C ASN A 2 2.84 17.47 1.85
N GLU A 3 1.85 16.67 2.16
CA GLU A 3 1.61 15.41 1.49
C GLU A 3 1.42 15.63 -0.01
N ARG A 4 1.99 14.77 -0.83
CA ARG A 4 1.88 14.83 -2.29
C ARG A 4 1.23 13.57 -2.82
N PHE A 5 0.10 13.72 -3.48
CA PHE A 5 -0.56 12.63 -4.20
C PHE A 5 0.31 12.15 -5.36
N LEU A 6 0.58 10.85 -5.43
CA LEU A 6 1.42 10.24 -6.47
C LEU A 6 0.61 9.51 -7.54
N GLY A 7 -0.52 8.96 -7.17
CA GLY A 7 -1.40 8.28 -8.10
C GLY A 7 -2.48 7.44 -7.43
N GLU A 8 -3.44 7.06 -8.24
CA GLU A 8 -4.56 6.20 -7.86
C GLU A 8 -4.86 5.23 -9.00
N VAL A 9 -5.23 4.01 -8.66
CA VAL A 9 -5.74 3.04 -9.63
C VAL A 9 -6.94 2.30 -9.04
N VAL A 10 -7.97 2.13 -9.85
CA VAL A 10 -9.15 1.32 -9.52
C VAL A 10 -9.05 0.01 -10.29
N LEU A 11 -9.11 -1.10 -9.58
CA LEU A 11 -8.92 -2.43 -10.14
C LEU A 11 -10.12 -3.34 -9.83
N PRO A 12 -10.48 -4.24 -10.75
CA PRO A 12 -11.50 -5.25 -10.46
C PRO A 12 -11.01 -6.18 -9.33
N GLY A 13 -11.95 -6.68 -8.53
CA GLY A 13 -11.69 -7.56 -7.40
C GLY A 13 -11.35 -8.99 -7.80
N VAL A 14 -10.32 -9.18 -8.59
CA VAL A 14 -9.85 -10.48 -9.10
C VAL A 14 -8.37 -10.71 -8.75
N ALA A 15 -7.96 -11.96 -8.68
CA ALA A 15 -6.61 -12.33 -8.24
C ALA A 15 -5.49 -11.66 -9.08
N GLN A 16 -5.70 -11.49 -10.38
CA GLN A 16 -4.75 -10.82 -11.28
C GLN A 16 -4.49 -9.36 -10.92
N SER A 17 -5.42 -8.71 -10.23
CA SER A 17 -5.27 -7.31 -9.80
C SER A 17 -4.18 -7.12 -8.76
N VAL A 18 -3.79 -8.15 -8.03
CA VAL A 18 -2.67 -8.08 -7.06
C VAL A 18 -1.37 -7.73 -7.79
N ALA A 19 -1.05 -8.44 -8.87
CA ALA A 19 0.16 -8.17 -9.66
C ALA A 19 0.09 -6.80 -10.35
N VAL A 20 -1.06 -6.39 -10.83
CA VAL A 20 -1.27 -5.06 -11.43
C VAL A 20 -1.08 -3.96 -10.41
N ALA A 21 -1.63 -4.11 -9.22
CA ALA A 21 -1.44 -3.15 -8.11
C ALA A 21 0.04 -2.98 -7.74
N ARG A 22 0.77 -4.07 -7.63
CA ARG A 22 2.22 -4.05 -7.37
C ARG A 22 2.98 -3.27 -8.43
N HIS A 23 2.68 -3.53 -9.70
CA HIS A 23 3.31 -2.84 -10.82
C HIS A 23 2.98 -1.33 -10.79
N CYS A 24 1.71 -0.97 -10.63
CA CYS A 24 1.28 0.42 -10.58
C CYS A 24 1.94 1.20 -9.44
N VAL A 25 1.98 0.64 -8.24
CA VAL A 25 2.65 1.27 -7.09
C VAL A 25 4.14 1.46 -7.37
N GLY A 26 4.81 0.45 -7.92
CA GLY A 26 6.21 0.54 -8.30
C GLY A 26 6.48 1.67 -9.30
N GLU A 27 5.64 1.79 -10.33
CA GLU A 27 5.74 2.85 -11.34
C GLU A 27 5.47 4.24 -10.75
N MET A 28 4.44 4.39 -9.93
CA MET A 28 4.14 5.65 -9.25
C MET A 28 5.33 6.14 -8.41
N LEU A 29 5.98 5.24 -7.69
CA LEU A 29 7.14 5.56 -6.86
C LEU A 29 8.37 5.89 -7.71
N THR A 30 8.62 5.14 -8.76
CA THR A 30 9.74 5.38 -9.69
C THR A 30 9.61 6.74 -10.36
N VAL A 31 8.43 7.07 -10.88
CA VAL A 31 8.15 8.37 -11.50
C VAL A 31 8.31 9.52 -10.50
N ALA A 32 7.95 9.28 -9.24
CA ALA A 32 8.10 10.27 -8.18
C ALA A 32 9.54 10.40 -7.63
N GLY A 33 10.48 9.56 -8.10
CA GLY A 33 11.88 9.59 -7.72
C GLY A 33 12.24 8.79 -6.48
N HIS A 34 11.32 7.97 -5.94
CA HIS A 34 11.60 7.07 -4.82
C HIS A 34 12.45 5.88 -5.28
N ARG A 35 13.53 5.58 -4.56
CA ARG A 35 14.51 4.58 -4.98
C ARG A 35 14.13 3.15 -4.64
N ASP A 36 13.47 2.96 -3.49
CA ASP A 36 13.13 1.64 -2.98
C ASP A 36 11.61 1.51 -2.87
N ALA A 37 11.04 0.70 -3.74
CA ALA A 37 9.61 0.41 -3.78
C ALA A 37 9.26 -0.98 -3.19
N GLU A 38 10.22 -1.75 -2.70
CA GLU A 38 10.01 -3.15 -2.31
C GLU A 38 8.98 -3.29 -1.18
N ASN A 39 9.11 -2.50 -0.11
CA ASN A 39 8.16 -2.55 0.99
C ASN A 39 6.76 -2.07 0.57
N ALA A 40 6.67 -1.01 -0.23
CA ALA A 40 5.39 -0.52 -0.73
C ALA A 40 4.69 -1.54 -1.64
N ARG A 41 5.43 -2.23 -2.50
CA ARG A 41 4.91 -3.32 -3.33
C ARG A 41 4.41 -4.49 -2.50
N LEU A 42 5.15 -4.88 -1.48
CA LEU A 42 4.75 -5.95 -0.57
C LEU A 42 3.49 -5.56 0.22
N ILE A 43 3.45 -4.35 0.74
CA ILE A 43 2.28 -3.80 1.45
C ILE A 43 1.04 -3.83 0.55
N VAL A 44 1.10 -3.31 -0.67
CA VAL A 44 -0.07 -3.29 -1.56
C VAL A 44 -0.52 -4.70 -1.92
N SER A 45 0.41 -5.64 -2.09
CA SER A 45 0.07 -7.05 -2.35
C SER A 45 -0.74 -7.64 -1.22
N GLU A 46 -0.33 -7.42 0.02
CA GLU A 46 -1.00 -7.93 1.22
C GLU A 46 -2.36 -7.24 1.42
N LEU A 47 -2.43 -5.93 1.27
CA LEU A 47 -3.67 -5.18 1.46
C LEU A 47 -4.72 -5.50 0.38
N VAL A 48 -4.32 -5.65 -0.88
CA VAL A 48 -5.25 -6.05 -1.96
C VAL A 48 -5.70 -7.49 -1.77
N THR A 49 -4.80 -8.40 -1.44
CA THR A 49 -5.15 -9.80 -1.16
C THR A 49 -6.14 -9.90 -0.02
N ASP A 50 -5.90 -9.19 1.08
CA ASP A 50 -6.81 -9.13 2.23
C ASP A 50 -8.20 -8.61 1.82
N ALA A 51 -8.26 -7.55 1.03
CA ALA A 51 -9.51 -7.00 0.53
C ALA A 51 -10.30 -8.01 -0.33
N LEU A 52 -9.61 -8.76 -1.20
CA LEU A 52 -10.25 -9.76 -2.07
C LEU A 52 -10.79 -10.97 -1.28
N ILE A 53 -10.12 -11.38 -0.23
CA ILE A 53 -10.49 -12.55 0.58
C ILE A 53 -11.61 -12.22 1.57
N HIS A 54 -11.54 -11.06 2.21
CA HIS A 54 -12.35 -10.75 3.40
C HIS A 54 -13.45 -9.71 3.18
N THR A 55 -13.55 -9.08 2.01
CA THR A 55 -14.54 -8.05 1.73
C THR A 55 -15.38 -8.33 0.48
N ALA A 56 -16.40 -7.49 0.27
CA ALA A 56 -17.23 -7.55 -0.93
C ALA A 56 -16.46 -7.25 -2.24
N SER A 57 -15.26 -6.68 -2.15
CA SER A 57 -14.39 -6.45 -3.32
C SER A 57 -14.02 -7.73 -4.06
N GLY A 58 -13.94 -8.85 -3.39
CA GLY A 58 -13.67 -10.18 -4.00
C GLY A 58 -14.91 -10.84 -4.61
N LEU A 59 -16.08 -10.25 -4.50
CA LEU A 59 -17.32 -10.74 -5.11
C LEU A 59 -17.48 -10.21 -6.54
N TYR A 60 -18.40 -10.80 -7.29
CA TYR A 60 -18.69 -10.37 -8.64
C TYR A 60 -19.04 -8.87 -8.69
N GLY A 61 -18.37 -8.13 -9.56
CA GLY A 61 -18.51 -6.69 -9.69
C GLY A 61 -17.79 -5.87 -8.61
N GLY A 62 -17.09 -6.53 -7.66
CA GLY A 62 -16.29 -5.85 -6.65
C GLY A 62 -15.07 -5.14 -7.21
N VAL A 63 -14.63 -4.09 -6.56
CA VAL A 63 -13.44 -3.30 -6.93
C VAL A 63 -12.58 -3.01 -5.71
N VAL A 64 -11.31 -2.73 -5.96
CA VAL A 64 -10.37 -2.15 -4.99
C VAL A 64 -9.78 -0.87 -5.58
N THR A 65 -9.61 0.13 -4.75
CA THR A 65 -8.93 1.38 -5.11
C THR A 65 -7.61 1.44 -4.38
N VAL A 66 -6.53 1.63 -5.10
CA VAL A 66 -5.18 1.79 -4.55
C VAL A 66 -4.73 3.21 -4.76
N GLU A 67 -4.35 3.88 -3.68
CA GLU A 67 -3.82 5.25 -3.69
C GLU A 67 -2.42 5.27 -3.08
N VAL A 68 -1.54 6.08 -3.64
CA VAL A 68 -0.19 6.32 -3.12
C VAL A 68 0.02 7.81 -2.91
N VAL A 69 0.46 8.15 -1.70
CA VAL A 69 0.76 9.52 -1.26
C VAL A 69 2.18 9.57 -0.71
N ALA A 70 2.99 10.50 -1.16
CA ALA A 70 4.25 10.82 -0.51
C ALA A 70 3.95 11.70 0.72
N VAL A 71 4.24 11.17 1.90
CA VAL A 71 4.08 11.87 3.18
C VAL A 71 5.22 12.86 3.37
N ASP A 72 6.42 12.43 2.99
CA ASP A 72 7.62 13.26 2.90
C ASP A 72 8.60 12.69 1.85
N ALA A 73 9.85 13.13 1.86
CA ALA A 73 10.86 12.69 0.89
C ALA A 73 11.25 11.21 1.01
N GLU A 74 10.99 10.58 2.15
CA GLU A 74 11.45 9.22 2.46
C GLU A 74 10.32 8.27 2.85
N ILE A 75 9.11 8.79 3.05
CA ILE A 75 7.96 8.03 3.53
C ILE A 75 6.80 8.17 2.54
N VAL A 76 6.25 7.04 2.15
CA VAL A 76 5.02 6.98 1.35
C VAL A 76 3.93 6.25 2.12
N ARG A 77 2.69 6.65 1.86
CA ARG A 77 1.49 5.94 2.31
C ARG A 77 0.87 5.22 1.13
N VAL A 78 0.63 3.94 1.31
CA VAL A 78 -0.18 3.12 0.42
C VAL A 78 -1.52 2.89 1.10
N GLU A 79 -2.61 3.19 0.42
CA GLU A 79 -3.96 2.99 0.91
C GLU A 79 -4.76 2.13 -0.06
N VAL A 80 -5.45 1.13 0.46
CA VAL A 80 -6.36 0.27 -0.30
C VAL A 80 -7.76 0.43 0.25
N THR A 81 -8.67 0.92 -0.57
CA THR A 81 -10.09 1.05 -0.25
C THR A 81 -10.84 -0.14 -0.84
N ASP A 82 -11.60 -0.81 0.00
CA ASP A 82 -12.44 -1.96 -0.37
C ASP A 82 -13.93 -1.65 -0.24
N ASP A 83 -14.76 -2.55 -0.77
CA ASP A 83 -16.23 -2.42 -0.77
C ASP A 83 -16.88 -2.77 0.58
N GLY A 84 -16.07 -3.05 1.61
CA GLY A 84 -16.53 -3.30 2.97
C GLY A 84 -17.04 -4.71 3.22
N GLU A 85 -17.69 -4.90 4.36
CA GLU A 85 -18.14 -6.22 4.79
C GLU A 85 -19.16 -6.83 3.81
N VAL A 86 -19.07 -8.14 3.67
CA VAL A 86 -20.04 -8.92 2.91
C VAL A 86 -21.35 -8.98 3.73
N THR A 87 -22.42 -8.41 3.19
CA THR A 87 -23.75 -8.44 3.83
C THR A 87 -24.45 -9.79 3.71
N VAL A 88 -23.95 -10.69 2.88
CA VAL A 88 -24.43 -12.07 2.78
C VAL A 88 -23.64 -12.93 3.77
N PRO A 89 -24.29 -13.68 4.69
CA PRO A 89 -23.59 -14.57 5.58
C PRO A 89 -22.78 -15.60 4.78
N ARG A 90 -21.48 -15.45 4.73
CA ARG A 90 -20.60 -16.57 4.39
C ARG A 90 -20.62 -17.50 5.60
N SER A 91 -20.93 -18.79 5.37
CA SER A 91 -20.64 -19.79 6.39
C SER A 91 -19.14 -19.66 6.70
N ARG A 92 -18.84 -19.23 7.91
CA ARG A 92 -17.45 -19.21 8.40
C ARG A 92 -16.98 -20.64 8.43
N VAL A 93 -16.19 -21.02 7.45
CA VAL A 93 -15.39 -22.23 7.52
C VAL A 93 -14.36 -21.95 8.60
N SER A 94 -14.45 -22.67 9.69
CA SER A 94 -13.49 -22.62 10.79
C SER A 94 -12.08 -22.84 10.23
N GLY A 95 -11.27 -21.79 10.20
CA GLY A 95 -9.90 -21.81 9.68
C GLY A 95 -9.45 -20.51 8.99
N ASP A 96 -10.36 -19.61 8.65
CA ASP A 96 -10.02 -18.36 7.92
C ASP A 96 -9.39 -17.27 8.79
N ASP A 97 -9.47 -17.36 10.11
CA ASP A 97 -8.92 -16.35 11.02
C ASP A 97 -7.39 -16.26 10.95
N ASP A 98 -6.71 -17.33 10.57
CA ASP A 98 -5.24 -17.39 10.50
C ASP A 98 -4.67 -16.58 9.31
N CYS A 99 -5.40 -16.44 8.20
CA CYS A 99 -4.91 -15.72 7.02
C CYS A 99 -4.95 -14.21 7.21
N GLN A 100 -5.99 -13.68 7.82
CA GLN A 100 -6.11 -12.24 8.08
C GLN A 100 -5.04 -11.75 9.07
N GLY A 101 -4.75 -12.55 10.10
CA GLY A 101 -3.71 -12.24 11.07
C GLY A 101 -2.30 -12.18 10.45
N ARG A 102 -2.02 -13.02 9.45
CA ARG A 102 -0.70 -13.05 8.78
C ARG A 102 -0.46 -11.86 7.87
N SER A 103 -1.42 -11.47 7.05
CA SER A 103 -1.29 -10.32 6.14
C SER A 103 -1.08 -9.02 6.90
N LEU A 104 -1.88 -8.77 7.91
CA LEU A 104 -1.73 -7.57 8.76
C LEU A 104 -0.45 -7.61 9.60
N TRP A 105 -0.04 -8.79 10.07
CA TRP A 105 1.23 -8.94 10.77
C TRP A 105 2.42 -8.55 9.90
N LEU A 106 2.45 -9.00 8.64
CA LEU A 106 3.53 -8.64 7.71
C LEU A 106 3.54 -7.13 7.43
N VAL A 107 2.37 -6.52 7.19
CA VAL A 107 2.24 -5.08 7.01
C VAL A 107 2.77 -4.34 8.24
N GLU A 108 2.44 -4.78 9.43
CA GLU A 108 2.94 -4.21 10.69
C GLU A 108 4.47 -4.26 10.80
N GLN A 109 5.10 -5.38 10.37
CA GLN A 109 6.56 -5.54 10.43
C GLN A 109 7.33 -4.60 9.49
N ILE A 110 6.78 -4.28 8.34
CA ILE A 110 7.46 -3.50 7.29
C ILE A 110 6.96 -2.07 7.17
N SER A 111 5.94 -1.70 7.92
CA SER A 111 5.41 -0.34 7.95
C SER A 111 5.88 0.45 9.17
N PHE A 112 6.02 1.74 9.00
CA PHE A 112 6.28 2.70 10.06
C PHE A 112 5.02 2.97 10.89
N LYS A 113 3.90 3.10 10.21
CA LYS A 113 2.54 3.22 10.75
C LYS A 113 1.57 2.49 9.85
N TRP A 114 0.47 2.03 10.40
CA TRP A 114 -0.65 1.53 9.63
C TRP A 114 -1.97 1.73 10.39
N GLY A 115 -3.07 1.67 9.68
CA GLY A 115 -4.39 1.82 10.29
C GLY A 115 -5.52 1.49 9.34
N VAL A 116 -6.73 1.57 9.87
CA VAL A 116 -7.97 1.33 9.16
C VAL A 116 -8.89 2.53 9.34
N ARG A 117 -9.51 2.99 8.25
CA ARG A 117 -10.55 4.01 8.26
C ARG A 117 -11.84 3.44 7.71
N LEU A 118 -12.93 3.67 8.41
CA LEU A 118 -14.27 3.38 7.89
C LEU A 118 -14.75 4.60 7.10
N LEU A 119 -15.19 4.34 5.88
CA LEU A 119 -15.70 5.36 4.96
C LEU A 119 -17.22 5.27 4.86
N GLY A 120 -17.87 6.31 4.33
CA GLY A 120 -19.29 6.28 4.02
C GLY A 120 -19.66 5.13 3.08
N ALA A 121 -20.92 4.70 3.08
CA ALA A 121 -21.43 3.58 2.30
C ALA A 121 -20.83 2.20 2.62
N GLY A 122 -20.31 2.03 3.84
CA GLY A 122 -19.76 0.76 4.32
C GLY A 122 -18.36 0.42 3.79
N GLN A 123 -17.76 1.28 2.98
CA GLN A 123 -16.39 1.10 2.49
C GLN A 123 -15.37 1.20 3.62
N ARG A 124 -14.25 0.52 3.45
CA ARG A 124 -13.13 0.48 4.37
C ARG A 124 -11.83 0.81 3.64
N ALA A 125 -11.01 1.66 4.21
CA ALA A 125 -9.67 1.92 3.75
C ALA A 125 -8.64 1.40 4.74
N VAL A 126 -7.71 0.59 4.29
CA VAL A 126 -6.55 0.14 5.06
C VAL A 126 -5.32 0.82 4.47
N TRP A 127 -4.54 1.46 5.31
CA TRP A 127 -3.37 2.22 4.89
C TRP A 127 -2.14 1.85 5.68
N ALA A 128 -0.97 2.00 5.07
CA ALA A 128 0.31 1.84 5.73
C ALA A 128 1.34 2.83 5.18
N GLU A 129 2.17 3.33 6.06
CA GLU A 129 3.30 4.19 5.74
C GLU A 129 4.60 3.41 5.85
N THR A 130 5.46 3.55 4.85
CA THR A 130 6.74 2.85 4.80
C THR A 130 7.85 3.73 4.24
N PHE A 131 9.08 3.42 4.62
CA PHE A 131 10.26 4.08 4.07
C PHE A 131 10.56 3.58 2.66
N THR A 132 10.91 4.52 1.78
CA THR A 132 11.27 4.26 0.38
C THR A 132 12.70 4.69 0.05
N GLY A 133 13.49 4.99 1.08
CA GLY A 133 14.77 5.64 0.91
C GLY A 133 14.62 7.09 0.42
N GLN A 134 15.73 7.79 0.37
CA GLN A 134 15.73 9.20 -0.03
C GLN A 134 15.24 9.36 -1.47
N ALA A 135 14.18 10.11 -1.66
CA ALA A 135 13.75 10.51 -3.00
C ALA A 135 14.86 11.34 -3.64
N VAL A 136 15.30 10.92 -4.82
CA VAL A 136 16.16 11.78 -5.63
C VAL A 136 15.29 12.91 -6.17
N PRO A 137 15.65 14.17 -5.95
CA PRO A 137 14.94 15.25 -6.61
C PRO A 137 14.95 14.98 -8.11
N VAL A 138 13.80 14.87 -8.72
CA VAL A 138 13.68 14.84 -10.18
C VAL A 138 14.00 16.26 -10.64
N CYS A 139 15.29 16.56 -10.75
CA CYS A 139 15.71 17.79 -11.38
C CYS A 139 15.45 17.65 -12.88
N ALA A 140 14.58 18.48 -13.38
CA ALA A 140 14.57 18.81 -14.80
C ALA A 140 15.89 19.51 -15.10
N GLY A 141 16.87 18.77 -15.63
CA GLY A 141 18.07 19.33 -16.25
C GLY A 141 19.23 19.67 -15.32
N GLU A 142 20.33 19.00 -15.59
CA GLU A 142 21.74 19.29 -15.33
C GLU A 142 22.34 18.87 -13.98
N GLY A 143 23.38 18.09 -14.12
CA GLY A 143 24.08 17.34 -13.12
C GLY A 143 24.86 18.16 -12.10
N VAL A 144 24.88 17.65 -10.89
CA VAL A 144 26.03 17.73 -9.98
C VAL A 144 26.04 16.47 -9.13
N MET A 145 27.14 15.75 -9.16
CA MET A 145 27.43 14.64 -8.25
C MET A 145 27.76 15.21 -6.87
N ALA A 146 26.92 14.90 -5.89
CA ALA A 146 27.26 15.15 -4.49
C ALA A 146 27.37 13.80 -3.76
N GLY A 147 28.52 13.59 -3.13
CA GLY A 147 28.87 12.36 -2.43
C GLY A 147 27.96 12.06 -1.26
N VAL A 148 27.58 10.80 -1.16
CA VAL A 148 26.66 10.29 -0.13
C VAL A 148 27.46 9.72 1.03
N GLY A 149 27.32 10.36 2.19
CA GLY A 149 27.67 9.75 3.46
C GLY A 149 26.55 8.83 3.94
N ARG A 150 26.84 7.54 4.05
CA ARG A 150 25.91 6.59 4.68
C ARG A 150 25.77 6.91 6.17
N ARG A 151 24.54 7.18 6.60
CA ARG A 151 24.16 7.02 8.01
C ARG A 151 23.29 5.80 8.14
N GLU A 152 23.78 4.83 8.88
CA GLU A 152 22.99 3.67 9.28
C GLU A 152 21.91 4.11 10.29
N PRO A 153 20.67 3.59 10.20
CA PRO A 153 19.67 3.87 11.20
C PRO A 153 20.00 3.11 12.48
N GLU A 154 20.12 3.86 13.57
CA GLU A 154 20.27 3.32 14.91
C GLU A 154 18.95 2.67 15.35
N VAL A 155 18.97 1.35 15.50
CA VAL A 155 17.84 0.58 16.04
C VAL A 155 17.75 0.83 17.53
N LYS A 156 16.79 1.62 17.97
CA LYS A 156 16.42 1.66 19.40
C LYS A 156 15.49 0.48 19.70
N ARG A 157 15.99 -0.36 20.59
CA ARG A 157 15.24 -1.43 21.24
C ARG A 157 14.17 -0.86 22.18
#